data_5c33a3673a357a577995f614574f0003
#
_entry.id   5c33a3673a357a577995f614574f0003
#
_cell.length_a   1.000
_cell.length_b   1.000
_cell.length_c   1.000
_cell.angle_alpha   90.00
_cell.angle_beta   90.00
_cell.angle_gamma   90.00
#
_symmetry.space_group_name_H-M   'P 1'
#
loop_
_entity.id
_entity.type
_entity.pdbx_description
1 polymer ?
#
loop_
_entity_poly.entity_id
_entity_poly.type
_entity_poly.pdbx_seq_one_letter_code
_entity_poly.pdbx_strand_id
1 'polypeptide(L)'
;MNNKSGFTSWISPSNIALVKYWGKKENQIPINPSISFTLKNCNSKTKVTYSQSNKGFNYEFFFHGEKKKSFNKKIDTFFKRIIQYCPSLNHLSLKIESENTFPHSSGIASSASAFSSLSLCIYEIEKMINEN
;
A
#
# COMPACT_ATOMS: atom_id res chain seq x y z
N MET A 1 -28.46 10.56 -0.97
CA MET A 1 -27.07 10.42 -0.52
C MET A 1 -26.30 9.70 -1.62
N ASN A 2 -25.36 10.36 -2.29
CA ASN A 2 -24.54 9.68 -3.30
C ASN A 2 -23.64 8.66 -2.59
N ASN A 3 -23.92 7.37 -2.79
CA ASN A 3 -23.04 6.31 -2.32
C ASN A 3 -21.69 6.45 -3.03
N LYS A 4 -20.71 7.03 -2.35
CA LYS A 4 -19.37 7.18 -2.90
C LYS A 4 -18.72 5.80 -3.02
N SER A 5 -18.56 5.33 -4.24
CA SER A 5 -17.85 4.07 -4.55
C SER A 5 -17.04 4.24 -5.84
N GLY A 6 -15.95 3.52 -5.93
CA GLY A 6 -15.06 3.56 -7.10
C GLY A 6 -13.84 2.67 -6.92
N PHE A 7 -12.86 2.88 -7.76
CA PHE A 7 -11.58 2.18 -7.64
C PHE A 7 -10.42 3.04 -8.14
N THR A 8 -9.23 2.74 -7.65
CA THR A 8 -7.95 3.26 -8.15
C THR A 8 -7.00 2.11 -8.39
N SER A 9 -6.00 2.31 -9.25
CA SER A 9 -4.98 1.30 -9.53
C SER A 9 -3.67 1.96 -9.86
N TRP A 10 -2.60 1.52 -9.16
CA TRP A 10 -1.25 2.03 -9.35
C TRP A 10 -0.23 0.92 -9.48
N ILE A 11 0.84 1.20 -10.22
CA ILE A 11 1.99 0.32 -10.39
C ILE A 11 3.21 1.05 -9.84
N SER A 12 3.95 0.40 -8.94
CA SER A 12 5.19 0.94 -8.41
C SER A 12 6.35 -0.02 -8.66
N PRO A 13 7.49 0.47 -9.14
CA PRO A 13 8.67 -0.36 -9.33
C PRO A 13 9.27 -0.77 -7.99
N SER A 14 9.86 -1.93 -7.96
CA SER A 14 10.71 -2.35 -6.86
C SER A 14 12.13 -1.80 -7.03
N ASN A 15 12.98 -2.00 -6.03
CA ASN A 15 14.36 -1.61 -6.06
C ASN A 15 15.25 -2.68 -5.43
N ILE A 16 16.54 -2.62 -5.72
CA ILE A 16 17.57 -3.44 -5.07
C ILE A 16 18.63 -2.52 -4.47
N ALA A 17 18.97 -2.78 -3.20
CA ALA A 17 20.00 -2.01 -2.51
C ALA A 17 21.38 -2.59 -2.79
N LEU A 18 22.32 -1.76 -3.27
CA LEU A 18 23.74 -2.09 -3.38
C LEU A 18 24.45 -1.82 -2.06
N VAL A 19 24.13 -0.72 -1.40
CA VAL A 19 24.59 -0.40 -0.06
C VAL A 19 23.38 -0.41 0.87
N LYS A 20 23.36 -1.37 1.79
CA LYS A 20 22.25 -1.58 2.74
C LYS A 20 22.55 -0.85 4.05
N TYR A 21 21.50 -0.44 4.77
CA TYR A 21 21.62 0.03 6.14
C TYR A 21 21.46 -1.14 7.13
N TRP A 22 22.15 -1.06 8.27
CA TRP A 22 22.25 -2.14 9.25
C TRP A 22 21.30 -2.01 10.45
N GLY A 23 20.45 -1.00 10.45
CA GLY A 23 19.47 -0.81 11.50
C GLY A 23 18.63 0.44 11.26
N LYS A 24 17.59 0.58 12.10
CA LYS A 24 16.66 1.70 12.05
C LYS A 24 16.49 2.30 13.44
N LYS A 25 16.40 3.61 13.50
CA LYS A 25 15.90 4.38 14.65
C LYS A 25 14.38 4.38 14.66
N GLU A 26 13.79 5.06 15.62
CA GLU A 26 12.35 5.34 15.64
C GLU A 26 11.86 5.92 14.32
N ASN A 27 10.58 5.69 14.01
CA ASN A 27 9.96 6.13 12.77
C ASN A 27 10.60 5.60 11.48
N GLN A 28 11.24 4.42 11.53
CA GLN A 28 11.87 3.74 10.39
C GLN A 28 13.07 4.49 9.77
N ILE A 29 13.69 5.43 10.50
CA ILE A 29 14.85 6.19 10.00
C ILE A 29 16.09 5.28 9.97
N PRO A 30 16.78 5.11 8.81
CA PRO A 30 18.01 4.33 8.73
C PRO A 30 19.13 4.94 9.60
N ILE A 31 19.97 4.08 10.18
CA ILE A 31 21.12 4.52 11.01
C ILE A 31 22.27 4.98 10.13
N ASN A 32 22.44 4.39 8.95
CA ASN A 32 23.51 4.73 8.00
C ASN A 32 22.94 4.96 6.59
N PRO A 33 23.67 5.65 5.70
CA PRO A 33 23.28 5.84 4.32
C PRO A 33 23.10 4.51 3.57
N SER A 34 22.20 4.51 2.57
CA SER A 34 21.99 3.37 1.67
C SER A 34 21.84 3.87 0.23
N ILE A 35 22.21 3.03 -0.72
CA ILE A 35 22.03 3.28 -2.15
C ILE A 35 21.26 2.12 -2.75
N SER A 36 20.20 2.43 -3.51
CA SER A 36 19.42 1.43 -4.23
C SER A 36 19.12 1.85 -5.66
N PHE A 37 18.90 0.85 -6.53
CA PHE A 37 18.48 1.06 -7.90
C PHE A 37 17.05 0.62 -8.10
N THR A 38 16.30 1.41 -8.85
CA THR A 38 14.94 1.08 -9.29
C THR A 38 15.01 0.01 -10.39
N LEU A 39 14.20 -1.02 -10.25
CA LEU A 39 14.11 -2.14 -11.18
C LEU A 39 12.93 -1.93 -12.13
N LYS A 40 13.19 -1.56 -13.38
CA LYS A 40 12.16 -1.21 -14.37
C LYS A 40 11.10 -2.30 -14.58
N ASN A 41 11.50 -3.57 -14.59
CA ASN A 41 10.64 -4.70 -14.93
C ASN A 41 10.11 -5.46 -13.69
N CYS A 42 10.50 -5.05 -12.48
CA CYS A 42 10.04 -5.66 -11.24
C CYS A 42 9.08 -4.71 -10.55
N ASN A 43 7.78 -4.95 -10.73
CA ASN A 43 6.74 -4.03 -10.30
C ASN A 43 5.75 -4.71 -9.35
N SER A 44 5.18 -3.94 -8.43
CA SER A 44 3.98 -4.28 -7.68
C SER A 44 2.82 -3.45 -8.23
N LYS A 45 1.72 -4.12 -8.55
CA LYS A 45 0.47 -3.49 -8.97
C LYS A 45 -0.55 -3.66 -7.85
N THR A 46 -1.20 -2.58 -7.48
CA THR A 46 -2.27 -2.59 -6.48
C THR A 46 -3.50 -1.92 -7.06
N LYS A 47 -4.64 -2.58 -6.89
CA LYS A 47 -5.98 -2.02 -7.15
C LYS A 47 -6.72 -1.93 -5.84
N VAL A 48 -7.31 -0.79 -5.56
CA VAL A 48 -8.16 -0.58 -4.39
C VAL A 48 -9.55 -0.19 -4.88
N THR A 49 -10.53 -1.04 -4.58
CA THR A 49 -11.95 -0.72 -4.76
C THR A 49 -12.48 -0.24 -3.42
N TYR A 50 -13.20 0.87 -3.41
CA TYR A 50 -13.76 1.45 -2.19
C TYR A 50 -15.27 1.62 -2.30
N SER A 51 -15.93 1.53 -1.17
CA SER A 51 -17.35 1.84 -1.00
C SER A 51 -17.59 2.47 0.36
N GLN A 52 -18.66 3.24 0.49
CA GLN A 52 -19.05 3.84 1.76
C GLN A 52 -19.40 2.74 2.77
N SER A 53 -18.95 2.93 4.01
CA SER A 53 -19.18 2.01 5.12
C SER A 53 -19.84 2.74 6.30
N ASN A 54 -20.97 2.23 6.76
CA ASN A 54 -21.64 2.70 7.97
C ASN A 54 -21.06 2.07 9.25
N LYS A 55 -20.14 1.10 9.10
CA LYS A 55 -19.51 0.37 10.22
C LYS A 55 -18.10 0.87 10.55
N GLY A 56 -17.71 2.00 9.94
CA GLY A 56 -16.35 2.52 10.04
C GLY A 56 -15.38 1.87 9.04
N PHE A 57 -14.10 2.19 9.19
CA PHE A 57 -13.04 1.69 8.34
C PHE A 57 -12.89 0.17 8.46
N ASN A 58 -12.85 -0.49 7.32
CA ASN A 58 -12.51 -1.91 7.20
C ASN A 58 -11.89 -2.21 5.84
N TYR A 59 -11.16 -3.33 5.74
CA TYR A 59 -10.59 -3.76 4.47
C TYR A 59 -10.50 -5.29 4.35
N GLU A 60 -10.44 -5.75 3.11
CA GLU A 60 -10.04 -7.11 2.73
C GLU A 60 -8.82 -7.06 1.82
N PHE A 61 -7.85 -7.94 2.04
CA PHE A 61 -6.62 -8.00 1.25
C PHE A 61 -6.48 -9.31 0.49
N PHE A 62 -6.18 -9.17 -0.80
CA PHE A 62 -5.94 -10.29 -1.72
C PHE A 62 -4.55 -10.11 -2.37
N PHE A 63 -3.79 -11.20 -2.40
CA PHE A 63 -2.50 -11.25 -3.08
C PHE A 63 -2.51 -12.34 -4.13
N HIS A 64 -2.27 -11.99 -5.40
CA HIS A 64 -2.46 -12.87 -6.56
C HIS A 64 -3.83 -13.57 -6.57
N GLY A 65 -4.88 -12.84 -6.24
CA GLY A 65 -6.26 -13.35 -6.22
C GLY A 65 -6.66 -14.15 -4.96
N GLU A 66 -5.71 -14.46 -4.07
CA GLU A 66 -5.96 -15.22 -2.85
C GLU A 66 -6.01 -14.34 -1.61
N LYS A 67 -6.97 -14.58 -0.72
CA LYS A 67 -7.06 -13.87 0.56
C LYS A 67 -5.89 -14.27 1.47
N LYS A 68 -4.98 -13.33 1.77
CA LYS A 68 -3.74 -13.57 2.54
C LYS A 68 -3.76 -12.85 3.89
N LYS A 69 -4.25 -13.54 4.93
CA LYS A 69 -4.28 -13.00 6.31
C LYS A 69 -2.89 -12.75 6.90
N SER A 70 -1.85 -13.44 6.43
CA SER A 70 -0.46 -13.25 6.89
C SER A 70 0.08 -11.84 6.67
N PHE A 71 -0.49 -11.09 5.73
CA PHE A 71 -0.10 -9.69 5.47
C PHE A 71 -0.83 -8.68 6.37
N ASN A 72 -1.94 -9.06 7.02
CA ASN A 72 -2.80 -8.14 7.76
C ASN A 72 -2.04 -7.32 8.80
N LYS A 73 -1.15 -7.94 9.57
CA LYS A 73 -0.37 -7.21 10.59
C LYS A 73 0.41 -6.01 10.04
N LYS A 74 1.00 -6.16 8.85
CA LYS A 74 1.74 -5.08 8.18
C LYS A 74 0.80 -4.01 7.62
N ILE A 75 -0.32 -4.45 7.06
CA ILE A 75 -1.35 -3.56 6.49
C ILE A 75 -2.05 -2.79 7.61
N ASP A 76 -2.38 -3.42 8.74
CA ASP A 76 -2.94 -2.75 9.92
C ASP A 76 -2.00 -1.66 10.44
N THR A 77 -0.69 -1.97 10.53
CA THR A 77 0.32 -0.99 10.95
C THR A 77 0.40 0.18 9.98
N PHE A 78 0.30 -0.08 8.69
CA PHE A 78 0.27 0.95 7.66
C PHE A 78 -0.96 1.86 7.82
N PHE A 79 -2.17 1.30 7.89
CA PHE A 79 -3.39 2.09 8.04
C PHE A 79 -3.44 2.89 9.34
N LYS A 80 -2.97 2.32 10.47
CA LYS A 80 -2.84 3.07 11.73
C LYS A 80 -1.99 4.33 11.62
N ARG A 81 -0.97 4.32 10.75
CA ARG A 81 -0.10 5.49 10.54
C ARG A 81 -0.75 6.54 9.64
N ILE A 82 -1.45 6.12 8.58
CA ILE A 82 -1.92 7.04 7.56
C ILE A 82 -3.31 7.59 7.81
N ILE A 83 -4.15 6.94 8.63
CA ILE A 83 -5.55 7.32 8.82
C ILE A 83 -5.72 8.76 9.34
N GLN A 84 -4.75 9.26 10.09
CA GLN A 84 -4.72 10.65 10.56
C GLN A 84 -4.53 11.67 9.42
N TYR A 85 -3.94 11.26 8.29
CA TYR A 85 -3.72 12.08 7.10
C TYR A 85 -4.79 11.88 6.03
N CYS A 86 -5.58 10.83 6.15
CA CYS A 86 -6.62 10.43 5.21
C CYS A 86 -7.94 10.18 5.97
N PRO A 87 -8.59 11.24 6.50
CA PRO A 87 -9.77 11.10 7.36
C PRO A 87 -10.97 10.46 6.65
N SER A 88 -11.09 10.56 5.33
CA SER A 88 -12.15 9.92 4.56
C SER A 88 -12.17 8.40 4.73
N LEU A 89 -11.00 7.78 5.00
CA LEU A 89 -10.90 6.33 5.25
C LEU A 89 -11.82 5.85 6.38
N ASN A 90 -12.08 6.68 7.40
CA ASN A 90 -12.94 6.30 8.53
C ASN A 90 -14.35 5.87 8.11
N HIS A 91 -14.78 6.23 6.91
CA HIS A 91 -16.12 5.96 6.39
C HIS A 91 -16.12 5.01 5.18
N LEU A 92 -15.00 4.30 4.95
CA LEU A 92 -14.82 3.45 3.79
C LEU A 92 -14.60 1.97 4.14
N SER A 93 -15.09 1.12 3.26
CA SER A 93 -14.72 -0.29 3.14
C SER A 93 -13.85 -0.46 1.90
N LEU A 94 -12.69 -1.09 2.05
CA LEU A 94 -11.74 -1.28 0.97
C LEU A 94 -11.57 -2.75 0.59
N LYS A 95 -11.56 -3.03 -0.71
CA LYS A 95 -11.04 -4.28 -1.27
C LYS A 95 -9.70 -3.98 -1.91
N ILE A 96 -8.62 -4.54 -1.38
CA ILE A 96 -7.25 -4.33 -1.83
C ILE A 96 -6.78 -5.58 -2.55
N GLU A 97 -6.45 -5.45 -3.82
CA GLU A 97 -5.94 -6.51 -4.67
C GLU A 97 -4.53 -6.14 -5.12
N SER A 98 -3.54 -6.94 -4.74
CA SER A 98 -2.12 -6.67 -5.05
C SER A 98 -1.47 -7.87 -5.74
N GLU A 99 -0.57 -7.59 -6.67
CA GLU A 99 0.21 -8.60 -7.39
C GLU A 99 1.61 -8.06 -7.70
N ASN A 100 2.58 -8.96 -7.81
CA ASN A 100 3.94 -8.65 -8.22
C ASN A 100 4.24 -9.29 -9.58
N THR A 101 5.05 -8.62 -10.42
CA THR A 101 5.60 -9.20 -11.65
C THR A 101 6.80 -10.13 -11.39
N PHE A 102 7.20 -10.28 -10.13
CA PHE A 102 8.34 -11.08 -9.68
C PHE A 102 7.93 -11.94 -8.47
N PRO A 103 8.65 -13.05 -8.19
CA PRO A 103 8.32 -13.93 -7.06
C PRO A 103 8.40 -13.20 -5.71
N HIS A 104 7.41 -13.42 -4.84
CA HIS A 104 7.46 -12.93 -3.48
C HIS A 104 8.64 -13.57 -2.72
N SER A 105 9.27 -12.81 -1.84
CA SER A 105 10.45 -13.24 -1.07
C SER A 105 11.72 -13.54 -1.91
N SER A 106 11.82 -12.95 -3.10
CA SER A 106 12.98 -13.10 -3.98
C SER A 106 14.19 -12.23 -3.61
N GLY A 107 14.15 -11.53 -2.46
CA GLY A 107 15.19 -10.56 -2.06
C GLY A 107 15.07 -9.19 -2.72
N ILE A 108 14.15 -9.01 -3.64
CA ILE A 108 13.75 -7.74 -4.23
C ILE A 108 12.74 -7.08 -3.27
N ALA A 109 12.85 -5.80 -3.00
CA ALA A 109 12.07 -5.06 -1.99
C ALA A 109 10.56 -5.01 -2.29
N SER A 110 9.90 -6.18 -2.31
CA SER A 110 8.48 -6.33 -2.66
C SER A 110 7.54 -5.58 -1.70
N SER A 111 7.87 -5.52 -0.41
CA SER A 111 7.08 -4.76 0.54
C SER A 111 7.11 -3.25 0.25
N ALA A 112 8.28 -2.71 -0.14
CA ALA A 112 8.41 -1.29 -0.45
C ALA A 112 7.58 -0.90 -1.68
N SER A 113 7.66 -1.66 -2.78
CA SER A 113 6.88 -1.40 -3.99
C SER A 113 5.37 -1.60 -3.77
N ALA A 114 4.97 -2.63 -3.01
CA ALA A 114 3.57 -2.89 -2.69
C ALA A 114 2.95 -1.77 -1.84
N PHE A 115 3.64 -1.30 -0.78
CA PHE A 115 3.16 -0.17 0.00
C PHE A 115 3.23 1.16 -0.74
N SER A 116 4.19 1.34 -1.66
CA SER A 116 4.22 2.49 -2.55
C SER A 116 2.98 2.56 -3.43
N SER A 117 2.64 1.48 -4.14
CA SER A 117 1.44 1.43 -4.98
C SER A 117 0.15 1.57 -4.17
N LEU A 118 0.07 0.96 -2.97
CA LEU A 118 -1.07 1.12 -2.06
C LEU A 118 -1.22 2.57 -1.59
N SER A 119 -0.12 3.23 -1.21
CA SER A 119 -0.14 4.63 -0.75
C SER A 119 -0.66 5.57 -1.85
N LEU A 120 -0.25 5.35 -3.10
CA LEU A 120 -0.74 6.14 -4.24
C LEU A 120 -2.24 5.92 -4.48
N CYS A 121 -2.72 4.67 -4.36
CA CYS A 121 -4.16 4.39 -4.44
C CYS A 121 -4.94 5.13 -3.36
N ILE A 122 -4.48 5.10 -2.11
CA ILE A 122 -5.16 5.76 -0.99
C ILE A 122 -5.14 7.28 -1.15
N TYR A 123 -4.00 7.85 -1.54
CA TYR A 123 -3.89 9.29 -1.82
C TYR A 123 -4.90 9.74 -2.88
N GLU A 124 -5.02 8.99 -3.96
CA GLU A 124 -5.95 9.31 -5.05
C GLU A 124 -7.41 9.18 -4.60
N ILE A 125 -7.76 8.16 -3.80
CA ILE A 125 -9.10 8.01 -3.20
C ILE A 125 -9.42 9.22 -2.31
N GLU A 126 -8.52 9.61 -1.42
CA GLU A 126 -8.70 10.77 -0.53
C GLU A 126 -8.92 12.05 -1.33
N LYS A 127 -8.12 12.25 -2.39
CA LYS A 127 -8.26 13.39 -3.30
C LYS A 127 -9.63 13.39 -3.99
N MET A 128 -10.04 12.28 -4.60
CA MET A 128 -11.33 12.18 -5.30
C MET A 128 -12.53 12.40 -4.36
N ILE A 129 -12.43 12.00 -3.10
CA ILE A 129 -13.52 12.18 -2.13
C ILE A 129 -13.62 13.65 -1.68
N ASN A 130 -12.50 14.35 -1.55
CA ASN A 130 -12.46 15.72 -1.05
C ASN A 130 -12.68 16.77 -2.16
N GLU A 131 -12.43 16.43 -3.43
CA GLU A 131 -12.67 17.33 -4.57
C GLU A 131 -14.13 17.29 -5.10
N ASN A 132 -14.97 16.37 -4.59
CA ASN A 132 -16.39 16.23 -4.91
C ASN A 132 -17.27 16.55 -3.68
#